data_a75162117563c17a935c5a1203daa610
#
_entry.id   a75162117563c17a935c5a1203daa610
#
_cell.length_a   1.000
_cell.length_b   1.000
_cell.length_c   1.000
_cell.angle_alpha   90.00
_cell.angle_beta   90.00
_cell.angle_gamma   90.00
#
_symmetry.space_group_name_H-M   'P 1'
#
loop_
_entity.id
_entity.type
_entity.pdbx_description
1 polymer ?
#
loop_
_entity_poly.entity_id
_entity_poly.type
_entity_poly.pdbx_seq_one_letter_code
_entity_poly.pdbx_strand_id
1 'polypeptide(L)'
;MNNGAFKRLHIPVEQGYFNAGVLLINLKKWREEHIYEKSIEFLRNNSESIVNHDQDVLNVVCGKQTKMLSYTWNTMNYFFMENFRLSQDRVLKIYQKEEHTNVTDPVIIHFASRPKPWERLCIHPFVSEFDKYLRLTPYKRIKKKKNSVGEFWNLVIKPMILGYHRYTYIRVCGCRIYIGWLPILKRYRD
;
A
#
# COMPACT_ATOMS: atom_id res chain seq x y z
N MET A 1 -5.38 4.48 5.52
CA MET A 1 -4.22 3.60 5.60
C MET A 1 -3.86 3.12 6.99
N ASN A 2 -3.99 3.95 7.98
CA ASN A 2 -3.62 3.59 9.35
C ASN A 2 -4.71 2.82 10.13
N ASN A 3 -5.90 2.54 9.53
CA ASN A 3 -7.01 1.82 10.18
C ASN A 3 -7.26 2.24 11.63
N GLY A 4 -7.14 3.53 11.93
CA GLY A 4 -7.22 4.04 13.30
C GLY A 4 -5.99 3.71 14.17
N ALA A 5 -4.85 3.38 13.56
CA ALA A 5 -3.63 2.98 14.27
C ALA A 5 -3.19 3.99 15.33
N PHE A 6 -3.21 5.27 15.03
CA PHE A 6 -2.82 6.31 15.98
C PHE A 6 -3.61 6.22 17.31
N LYS A 7 -4.93 6.06 17.21
CA LYS A 7 -5.79 5.91 18.40
C LYS A 7 -5.60 4.56 19.08
N ARG A 8 -5.57 3.47 18.29
CA ARG A 8 -5.51 2.09 18.75
C ARG A 8 -4.19 1.73 19.44
N LEU A 9 -3.09 2.28 18.91
CA LEU A 9 -1.73 2.02 19.38
C LEU A 9 -1.16 3.15 20.26
N HIS A 10 -1.96 4.18 20.53
CA HIS A 10 -1.56 5.38 21.28
C HIS A 10 -0.30 6.06 20.70
N ILE A 11 -0.18 6.06 19.36
CA ILE A 11 0.91 6.71 18.65
C ILE A 11 0.55 8.17 18.40
N PRO A 12 1.41 9.14 18.75
CA PRO A 12 1.22 10.54 18.39
C PRO A 12 1.12 10.72 16.87
N VAL A 13 0.19 11.58 16.41
CA VAL A 13 -0.02 11.80 14.96
C VAL A 13 1.24 12.37 14.29
N GLU A 14 1.96 13.21 14.99
CA GLU A 14 3.22 13.82 14.54
C GLU A 14 4.34 12.82 14.32
N GLN A 15 4.31 11.67 14.99
CA GLN A 15 5.27 10.59 14.75
C GLN A 15 5.09 9.97 13.37
N GLY A 16 3.88 10.02 12.82
CA GLY A 16 3.53 9.30 11.61
C GLY A 16 3.34 7.79 11.85
N TYR A 17 3.05 7.08 10.74
CA TYR A 17 2.87 5.63 10.75
C TYR A 17 3.40 5.08 9.43
N PHE A 18 4.54 4.41 9.48
CA PHE A 18 5.23 3.88 8.30
C PHE A 18 4.75 2.48 7.92
N ASN A 19 4.90 2.15 6.64
CA ASN A 19 4.71 0.79 6.14
C ASN A 19 5.99 -0.02 6.31
N ALA A 20 5.90 -1.20 6.93
CA ALA A 20 7.03 -2.06 7.23
C ALA A 20 7.46 -2.99 6.08
N GLY A 21 6.87 -2.85 4.88
CA GLY A 21 7.19 -3.71 3.75
C GLY A 21 8.57 -3.49 3.13
N VAL A 22 9.17 -2.30 3.33
CA VAL A 22 10.56 -1.99 2.96
C VAL A 22 11.21 -1.25 4.11
N LEU A 23 12.25 -1.84 4.69
CA LEU A 23 12.96 -1.31 5.85
C LEU A 23 14.47 -1.32 5.61
N LEU A 24 15.13 -0.22 5.95
CA LEU A 24 16.57 -0.16 6.11
C LEU A 24 16.88 -0.12 7.62
N ILE A 25 17.47 -1.20 8.14
CA ILE A 25 17.65 -1.40 9.58
C ILE A 25 19.11 -1.25 9.96
N ASN A 26 19.39 -0.38 10.93
CA ASN A 26 20.68 -0.36 11.61
C ASN A 26 20.74 -1.49 12.64
N LEU A 27 21.30 -2.63 12.25
CA LEU A 27 21.35 -3.82 13.10
C LEU A 27 22.18 -3.65 14.38
N LYS A 28 23.17 -2.75 14.38
CA LYS A 28 23.92 -2.45 15.60
C LYS A 28 22.99 -1.76 16.60
N LYS A 29 22.35 -0.69 16.20
CA LYS A 29 21.39 0.06 17.02
C LYS A 29 20.22 -0.81 17.45
N TRP A 30 19.72 -1.68 16.57
CA TRP A 30 18.67 -2.64 16.88
C TRP A 30 19.00 -3.54 18.07
N ARG A 31 20.24 -4.03 18.15
CA ARG A 31 20.71 -4.85 19.27
C ARG A 31 20.94 -4.02 20.53
N GLU A 32 21.61 -2.89 20.40
CA GLU A 32 21.92 -1.99 21.54
C GLU A 32 20.65 -1.46 22.23
N GLU A 33 19.59 -1.24 21.47
CA GLU A 33 18.32 -0.75 22.01
C GLU A 33 17.33 -1.86 22.37
N HIS A 34 17.72 -3.12 22.26
CA HIS A 34 16.89 -4.29 22.60
C HIS A 34 15.52 -4.27 21.89
N ILE A 35 15.52 -3.95 20.58
CA ILE A 35 14.28 -3.78 19.80
C ILE A 35 13.47 -5.08 19.73
N TYR A 36 14.14 -6.25 19.64
CA TYR A 36 13.48 -7.54 19.65
C TYR A 36 12.71 -7.77 20.95
N GLU A 37 13.37 -7.60 22.10
CA GLU A 37 12.81 -7.82 23.43
C GLU A 37 11.62 -6.88 23.68
N LYS A 38 11.76 -5.61 23.35
CA LYS A 38 10.68 -4.60 23.43
C LYS A 38 9.50 -4.97 22.53
N SER A 39 9.76 -5.52 21.34
CA SER A 39 8.72 -5.95 20.41
C SER A 39 7.93 -7.13 20.95
N ILE A 40 8.61 -8.13 21.53
CA ILE A 40 7.97 -9.29 22.14
C ILE A 40 7.17 -8.89 23.38
N GLU A 41 7.71 -8.03 24.22
CA GLU A 41 7.01 -7.50 25.39
C GLU A 41 5.73 -6.74 24.97
N PHE A 42 5.84 -5.87 23.98
CA PHE A 42 4.69 -5.14 23.46
C PHE A 42 3.61 -6.08 22.92
N LEU A 43 3.99 -7.10 22.14
CA LEU A 43 3.08 -8.12 21.61
C LEU A 43 2.34 -8.88 22.71
N ARG A 44 3.05 -9.29 23.77
CA ARG A 44 2.45 -10.02 24.90
C ARG A 44 1.38 -9.20 25.61
N ASN A 45 1.63 -7.91 25.75
CA ASN A 45 0.76 -7.02 26.54
C ASN A 45 -0.36 -6.37 25.71
N ASN A 46 -0.26 -6.38 24.35
CA ASN A 46 -1.15 -5.62 23.49
C ASN A 46 -1.66 -6.41 22.28
N SER A 47 -1.71 -7.74 22.33
CA SER A 47 -2.07 -8.60 21.19
C SER A 47 -3.41 -8.23 20.55
N GLU A 48 -4.41 -7.85 21.34
CA GLU A 48 -5.74 -7.44 20.89
C GLU A 48 -5.72 -6.11 20.10
N SER A 49 -4.71 -5.29 20.34
CA SER A 49 -4.54 -4.01 19.65
C SER A 49 -3.81 -4.14 18.31
N ILE A 50 -3.29 -5.32 17.97
CA ILE A 50 -2.53 -5.55 16.74
C ILE A 50 -3.46 -5.90 15.59
N VAL A 51 -3.35 -5.14 14.49
CA VAL A 51 -4.10 -5.35 13.24
C VAL A 51 -3.14 -5.58 12.06
N ASN A 52 -2.06 -4.81 11.99
CA ASN A 52 -1.10 -4.88 10.89
C ASN A 52 0.19 -5.61 11.32
N HIS A 53 0.07 -6.59 12.19
CA HIS A 53 1.16 -7.50 12.59
C HIS A 53 2.44 -6.75 13.01
N ASP A 54 3.58 -7.10 12.40
CA ASP A 54 4.90 -6.51 12.62
C ASP A 54 4.92 -4.99 12.39
N GLN A 55 4.15 -4.50 11.44
CA GLN A 55 4.09 -3.07 11.15
C GLN A 55 3.57 -2.26 12.34
N ASP A 56 2.53 -2.73 13.04
CA ASP A 56 2.01 -2.07 14.23
C ASP A 56 3.07 -2.03 15.34
N VAL A 57 3.71 -3.17 15.58
CA VAL A 57 4.75 -3.32 16.61
C VAL A 57 5.92 -2.38 16.37
N LEU A 58 6.44 -2.37 15.14
CA LEU A 58 7.59 -1.54 14.78
C LEU A 58 7.27 -0.04 14.84
N ASN A 59 6.05 0.34 14.49
CA ASN A 59 5.63 1.74 14.63
C ASN A 59 5.55 2.20 16.09
N VAL A 60 5.22 1.31 17.03
CA VAL A 60 5.24 1.63 18.47
C VAL A 60 6.66 1.67 19.00
N VAL A 61 7.44 0.61 18.72
CA VAL A 61 8.76 0.42 19.33
C VAL A 61 9.82 1.33 18.72
N CYS A 62 9.79 1.55 17.40
CA CYS A 62 10.83 2.28 16.67
C CYS A 62 10.37 3.64 16.14
N GLY A 63 9.08 3.94 16.12
CA GLY A 63 8.51 5.04 15.34
C GLY A 63 9.17 6.41 15.59
N LYS A 64 9.51 6.72 16.84
CA LYS A 64 10.20 8.00 17.21
C LYS A 64 11.60 8.13 16.63
N GLN A 65 12.24 7.04 16.26
CA GLN A 65 13.63 6.99 15.77
C GLN A 65 13.69 6.67 14.27
N THR A 66 12.53 6.60 13.61
CA THR A 66 12.43 6.22 12.22
C THR A 66 12.65 7.43 11.31
N LYS A 67 13.47 7.26 10.27
CA LYS A 67 13.57 8.18 9.15
C LYS A 67 12.75 7.64 7.99
N MET A 68 11.81 8.43 7.49
CA MET A 68 11.01 8.06 6.33
C MET A 68 11.86 8.17 5.06
N LEU A 69 11.77 7.12 4.23
CA LEU A 69 12.34 7.12 2.89
C LEU A 69 11.34 7.72 1.90
N SER A 70 11.84 8.19 0.76
CA SER A 70 10.99 8.58 -0.37
C SER A 70 10.08 7.41 -0.80
N TYR A 71 8.87 7.73 -1.26
CA TYR A 71 7.91 6.74 -1.74
C TYR A 71 8.39 5.90 -2.92
N THR A 72 9.39 6.37 -3.67
CA THR A 72 10.02 5.61 -4.75
C THR A 72 10.64 4.30 -4.26
N TRP A 73 11.08 4.26 -3.00
CA TRP A 73 11.63 3.05 -2.35
C TRP A 73 10.59 2.08 -1.83
N ASN A 74 9.30 2.46 -1.84
CA ASN A 74 8.20 1.59 -1.41
C ASN A 74 6.90 2.02 -2.10
N THR A 75 6.90 1.96 -3.43
CA THR A 75 5.76 2.42 -4.24
C THR A 75 4.64 1.39 -4.19
N MET A 76 3.59 1.70 -3.45
CA MET A 76 2.46 0.81 -3.17
C MET A 76 1.26 1.12 -4.07
N ASN A 77 0.35 0.14 -4.19
CA ASN A 77 -0.86 0.22 -5.01
C ASN A 77 -1.70 1.48 -4.76
N TYR A 78 -1.83 1.89 -3.50
CA TYR A 78 -2.72 3.01 -3.15
C TYR A 78 -2.26 4.36 -3.69
N PHE A 79 -0.98 4.54 -4.05
CA PHE A 79 -0.51 5.76 -4.70
C PHE A 79 -1.16 6.01 -6.06
N PHE A 80 -1.71 4.96 -6.67
CA PHE A 80 -2.39 5.02 -7.96
C PHE A 80 -3.92 5.07 -7.84
N MET A 81 -4.45 5.11 -6.61
CA MET A 81 -5.90 5.21 -6.36
C MET A 81 -6.31 6.69 -6.30
N GLU A 82 -7.40 7.04 -6.99
CA GLU A 82 -7.91 8.41 -7.03
C GLU A 82 -8.24 8.96 -5.63
N ASN A 83 -8.83 8.12 -4.77
CA ASN A 83 -9.13 8.49 -3.39
C ASN A 83 -7.89 8.81 -2.56
N PHE A 84 -6.72 8.33 -2.95
CA PHE A 84 -5.48 8.70 -2.31
C PHE A 84 -5.11 10.15 -2.62
N ARG A 85 -5.30 10.59 -3.87
CA ARG A 85 -5.06 11.98 -4.25
C ARG A 85 -5.96 12.95 -3.49
N LEU A 86 -7.20 12.57 -3.19
CA LEU A 86 -8.17 13.38 -2.45
C LEU A 86 -7.97 13.35 -0.93
N SER A 87 -7.38 12.27 -0.38
CA SER A 87 -7.03 12.18 1.04
C SER A 87 -5.67 12.79 1.36
N GLN A 88 -4.96 13.29 0.36
CA GLN A 88 -3.62 13.83 0.49
C GLN A 88 -3.51 15.00 1.45
N ASP A 89 -4.57 15.78 1.64
CA ASP A 89 -4.52 16.97 2.49
C ASP A 89 -4.21 16.69 3.96
N ARG A 90 -4.44 15.48 4.45
CA ARG A 90 -4.18 15.11 5.86
C ARG A 90 -2.96 14.23 6.09
N VAL A 91 -2.68 13.31 5.19
CA VAL A 91 -1.57 12.35 5.35
C VAL A 91 -0.29 12.88 4.75
N LEU A 92 -0.38 13.63 3.67
CA LEU A 92 0.77 14.18 2.96
C LEU A 92 1.39 15.41 3.61
N LYS A 93 0.69 16.14 4.48
CA LYS A 93 1.34 17.23 5.22
C LYS A 93 2.55 16.75 6.05
N ILE A 94 2.55 15.49 6.47
CA ILE A 94 3.68 14.86 7.16
C ILE A 94 4.78 14.46 6.15
N TYR A 95 4.42 14.22 4.88
CA TYR A 95 5.31 13.73 3.83
C TYR A 95 5.61 14.79 2.75
N GLN A 96 4.92 15.92 2.73
CA GLN A 96 5.03 16.97 1.71
C GLN A 96 6.34 17.82 1.78
N LYS A 97 7.22 17.54 2.72
CA LYS A 97 8.53 18.19 2.74
C LYS A 97 9.51 17.68 1.67
N GLU A 98 9.20 16.57 1.01
CA GLU A 98 9.99 16.10 -0.12
C GLU A 98 9.22 16.39 -1.41
N GLU A 99 9.51 17.52 -2.02
CA GLU A 99 9.14 17.86 -3.39
C GLU A 99 9.58 16.73 -4.34
N HIS A 100 8.66 16.29 -5.21
CA HIS A 100 8.92 15.37 -6.31
C HIS A 100 9.10 13.88 -6.00
N THR A 101 8.19 13.29 -5.24
CA THR A 101 8.09 11.83 -5.23
C THR A 101 7.47 11.35 -6.53
N ASN A 102 8.31 11.00 -7.50
CA ASN A 102 7.84 10.49 -8.78
C ASN A 102 7.39 9.04 -8.63
N VAL A 103 6.13 8.83 -8.27
CA VAL A 103 5.55 7.47 -8.16
C VAL A 103 5.48 6.74 -9.51
N THR A 104 5.74 7.42 -10.60
CA THR A 104 5.77 6.84 -11.95
C THR A 104 7.12 6.22 -12.30
N ASP A 105 8.16 6.53 -11.51
CA ASP A 105 9.51 5.96 -11.65
C ASP A 105 9.96 5.32 -10.31
N PRO A 106 9.36 4.18 -9.92
CA PRO A 106 9.66 3.54 -8.66
C PRO A 106 10.99 2.81 -8.68
N VAL A 107 11.74 2.90 -7.58
CA VAL A 107 12.91 2.04 -7.34
C VAL A 107 12.46 0.66 -6.86
N ILE A 108 11.47 0.61 -5.95
CA ILE A 108 10.85 -0.63 -5.47
C ILE A 108 9.35 -0.55 -5.64
N ILE A 109 8.79 -1.51 -6.39
CA ILE A 109 7.36 -1.68 -6.56
C ILE A 109 6.86 -2.67 -5.50
N HIS A 110 6.00 -2.20 -4.61
CA HIS A 110 5.44 -3.00 -3.55
C HIS A 110 3.96 -3.31 -3.79
N PHE A 111 3.66 -4.54 -4.21
CA PHE A 111 2.28 -5.02 -4.38
C PHE A 111 1.63 -5.32 -3.01
N ALA A 112 1.46 -4.28 -2.18
CA ALA A 112 1.04 -4.39 -0.78
C ALA A 112 -0.38 -4.93 -0.60
N SER A 113 -1.31 -4.53 -1.45
CA SER A 113 -2.73 -4.89 -1.35
C SER A 113 -3.15 -5.93 -2.40
N ARG A 114 -4.38 -6.41 -2.30
CA ARG A 114 -5.00 -7.24 -3.34
C ARG A 114 -5.73 -6.36 -4.37
N PRO A 115 -5.88 -6.86 -5.63
CA PRO A 115 -5.37 -8.14 -6.16
C PRO A 115 -3.85 -8.14 -6.33
N LYS A 116 -3.23 -9.31 -6.09
CA LYS A 116 -1.78 -9.50 -6.25
C LYS A 116 -1.40 -9.66 -7.73
N PRO A 117 -0.13 -9.41 -8.14
CA PRO A 117 0.27 -9.47 -9.54
C PRO A 117 0.10 -10.86 -10.19
N TRP A 118 0.05 -11.91 -9.40
CA TRP A 118 -0.26 -13.27 -9.87
C TRP A 118 -1.76 -13.60 -9.91
N GLU A 119 -2.63 -12.64 -9.62
CA GLU A 119 -4.09 -12.76 -9.74
C GLU A 119 -4.55 -12.08 -11.04
N ARG A 120 -5.59 -12.64 -11.69
CA ARG A 120 -6.06 -12.15 -13.00
C ARG A 120 -6.60 -10.72 -12.96
N LEU A 121 -7.22 -10.35 -11.84
CA LEU A 121 -7.80 -9.01 -11.65
C LEU A 121 -6.78 -7.97 -11.19
N CYS A 122 -5.47 -8.28 -11.19
CA CYS A 122 -4.46 -7.29 -10.86
C CYS A 122 -4.35 -6.25 -11.98
N ILE A 123 -4.67 -5.03 -11.63
CA ILE A 123 -4.67 -3.86 -12.52
C ILE A 123 -3.62 -2.83 -12.10
N HIS A 124 -2.69 -3.23 -11.25
CA HIS A 124 -1.57 -2.37 -10.85
C HIS A 124 -0.80 -1.89 -12.09
N PRO A 125 -0.46 -0.59 -12.21
CA PRO A 125 0.22 -0.04 -13.39
C PRO A 125 1.50 -0.82 -13.76
N PHE A 126 2.23 -1.29 -12.77
CA PHE A 126 3.49 -2.02 -12.93
C PHE A 126 3.34 -3.55 -12.90
N VAL A 127 2.15 -4.10 -13.13
CA VAL A 127 1.97 -5.57 -13.19
C VAL A 127 2.82 -6.21 -14.30
N SER A 128 3.11 -5.47 -15.36
CA SER A 128 3.99 -5.91 -16.44
C SER A 128 5.43 -6.13 -15.98
N GLU A 129 5.92 -5.36 -15.01
CA GLU A 129 7.24 -5.57 -14.43
C GLU A 129 7.31 -6.90 -13.66
N PHE A 130 6.28 -7.19 -12.86
CA PHE A 130 6.18 -8.52 -12.23
C PHE A 130 6.21 -9.65 -13.27
N ASP A 131 5.41 -9.53 -14.35
CA ASP A 131 5.35 -10.54 -15.41
C ASP A 131 6.70 -10.69 -16.15
N LYS A 132 7.48 -9.60 -16.31
CA LYS A 132 8.82 -9.60 -16.89
C LYS A 132 9.79 -10.43 -16.03
N TYR A 133 9.86 -10.16 -14.73
CA TYR A 133 10.74 -10.90 -13.83
C TYR A 133 10.28 -12.35 -13.62
N LEU A 134 8.97 -12.61 -13.56
CA LEU A 134 8.43 -13.96 -13.48
C LEU A 134 8.92 -14.85 -14.64
N ARG A 135 9.03 -14.30 -15.84
CA ARG A 135 9.54 -15.03 -17.03
C ARG A 135 11.00 -15.47 -16.90
N LEU A 136 11.79 -14.81 -16.06
CA LEU A 136 13.19 -15.13 -15.78
C LEU A 136 13.35 -16.23 -14.72
N THR A 137 12.26 -16.68 -14.10
CA THR A 137 12.26 -17.69 -13.05
C THR A 137 11.81 -19.07 -13.59
N PRO A 138 12.07 -20.16 -12.86
CA PRO A 138 11.50 -21.48 -13.17
C PRO A 138 9.97 -21.47 -13.24
N TYR A 139 9.31 -20.51 -12.59
CA TYR A 139 7.87 -20.36 -12.49
C TYR A 139 7.20 -19.64 -13.66
N LYS A 140 7.92 -19.36 -14.74
CA LYS A 140 7.44 -18.63 -15.94
C LYS A 140 6.16 -19.18 -16.58
N ARG A 141 5.84 -20.46 -16.35
CA ARG A 141 4.64 -21.14 -16.90
C ARG A 141 3.45 -21.15 -15.93
N ILE A 142 3.58 -20.61 -14.72
CA ILE A 142 2.48 -20.58 -13.76
C ILE A 142 1.35 -19.69 -14.31
N LYS A 143 0.15 -20.27 -14.38
CA LYS A 143 -1.05 -19.54 -14.77
C LYS A 143 -1.48 -18.61 -13.64
N LYS A 144 -1.87 -17.38 -13.98
CA LYS A 144 -2.43 -16.45 -13.01
C LYS A 144 -3.66 -17.05 -12.32
N LYS A 145 -3.70 -16.94 -10.99
CA LYS A 145 -4.81 -17.41 -10.17
C LYS A 145 -6.10 -16.74 -10.60
N LYS A 146 -7.16 -17.54 -10.82
CA LYS A 146 -8.51 -17.01 -11.04
C LYS A 146 -9.03 -16.41 -9.74
N ASN A 147 -9.63 -15.25 -9.83
CA ASN A 147 -10.35 -14.66 -8.73
C ASN A 147 -11.73 -15.30 -8.58
N SER A 148 -12.23 -15.43 -7.35
CA SER A 148 -13.58 -15.90 -7.11
C SER A 148 -14.62 -14.87 -7.57
N VAL A 149 -15.88 -15.30 -7.73
CA VAL A 149 -16.99 -14.39 -8.06
C VAL A 149 -17.15 -13.32 -6.99
N GLY A 150 -16.99 -13.67 -5.72
CA GLY A 150 -17.04 -12.71 -4.61
C GLY A 150 -15.90 -11.70 -4.66
N GLU A 151 -14.68 -12.13 -5.01
CA GLU A 151 -13.55 -11.20 -5.21
C GLU A 151 -13.80 -10.29 -6.42
N PHE A 152 -14.33 -10.80 -7.52
CA PHE A 152 -14.72 -10.00 -8.68
C PHE A 152 -15.77 -8.96 -8.29
N TRP A 153 -16.80 -9.37 -7.56
CA TRP A 153 -17.82 -8.47 -7.05
C TRP A 153 -17.21 -7.35 -6.20
N ASN A 154 -16.39 -7.71 -5.20
CA ASN A 154 -15.81 -6.75 -4.27
C ASN A 154 -14.77 -5.83 -4.89
N LEU A 155 -14.00 -6.32 -5.87
CA LEU A 155 -12.89 -5.57 -6.48
C LEU A 155 -13.32 -4.73 -7.69
N VAL A 156 -14.38 -5.16 -8.39
CA VAL A 156 -14.81 -4.52 -9.64
C VAL A 156 -16.22 -3.94 -9.51
N ILE A 157 -17.22 -4.78 -9.23
CA ILE A 157 -18.63 -4.38 -9.31
C ILE A 157 -19.02 -3.43 -8.18
N LYS A 158 -18.72 -3.80 -6.93
CA LYS A 158 -19.07 -2.98 -5.77
C LYS A 158 -18.45 -1.57 -5.82
N PRO A 159 -17.17 -1.38 -6.16
CA PRO A 159 -16.60 -0.05 -6.36
C PRO A 159 -17.28 0.75 -7.49
N MET A 160 -17.66 0.09 -8.58
CA MET A 160 -18.41 0.74 -9.68
C MET A 160 -19.77 1.25 -9.20
N ILE A 161 -20.54 0.43 -8.49
CA ILE A 161 -21.87 0.80 -7.99
C ILE A 161 -21.78 1.93 -6.95
N LEU A 162 -20.76 1.87 -6.07
CA LEU A 162 -20.60 2.85 -4.99
C LEU A 162 -19.87 4.13 -5.43
N GLY A 163 -19.55 4.25 -6.74
CA GLY A 163 -18.82 5.41 -7.27
C GLY A 163 -17.38 5.54 -6.79
N TYR A 164 -16.82 4.47 -6.20
CA TYR A 164 -15.41 4.45 -5.82
C TYR A 164 -14.57 4.14 -7.06
N HIS A 165 -13.98 5.16 -7.66
CA HIS A 165 -13.01 4.99 -8.75
C HIS A 165 -11.70 4.43 -8.18
N ARG A 166 -11.61 3.09 -8.04
CA ARG A 166 -10.36 2.48 -7.59
C ARG A 166 -9.31 2.40 -8.68
N TYR A 167 -9.73 2.40 -9.98
CA TYR A 167 -8.82 2.15 -11.09
C TYR A 167 -9.34 2.73 -12.40
N THR A 168 -8.44 3.21 -13.23
CA THR A 168 -8.75 3.80 -14.53
C THR A 168 -8.81 2.80 -15.67
N TYR A 169 -8.42 1.54 -15.48
CA TYR A 169 -8.47 0.52 -16.52
C TYR A 169 -8.49 -0.89 -15.96
N ILE A 170 -9.08 -1.83 -16.70
CA ILE A 170 -8.92 -3.28 -16.50
C ILE A 170 -8.20 -3.87 -17.70
N ARG A 171 -7.48 -4.95 -17.48
CA ARG A 171 -6.82 -5.70 -18.56
C ARG A 171 -7.65 -6.93 -18.86
N VAL A 172 -8.28 -6.97 -20.05
CA VAL A 172 -9.03 -8.12 -20.55
C VAL A 172 -8.30 -8.66 -21.77
N CYS A 173 -7.98 -9.94 -21.78
CA CYS A 173 -7.32 -10.65 -22.90
C CYS A 173 -6.05 -9.94 -23.42
N GLY A 174 -5.25 -9.37 -22.51
CA GLY A 174 -4.02 -8.67 -22.89
C GLY A 174 -4.20 -7.21 -23.30
N CYS A 175 -5.41 -6.76 -23.59
CA CYS A 175 -5.75 -5.38 -23.90
C CYS A 175 -6.06 -4.58 -22.64
N ARG A 176 -5.59 -3.31 -22.58
CA ARG A 176 -6.01 -2.36 -21.54
C ARG A 176 -7.37 -1.81 -21.94
N ILE A 177 -8.42 -2.21 -21.22
CA ILE A 177 -9.72 -1.59 -21.35
C ILE A 177 -9.77 -0.51 -20.27
N TYR A 178 -9.76 0.74 -20.68
CA TYR A 178 -10.03 1.85 -19.77
C TYR A 178 -11.49 1.81 -19.39
N ILE A 179 -11.79 1.39 -18.15
CA ILE A 179 -13.09 1.64 -17.57
C ILE A 179 -13.01 3.02 -16.93
N GLY A 180 -12.87 4.02 -17.79
CA GLY A 180 -13.17 5.38 -17.41
C GLY A 180 -14.69 5.55 -17.46
N TRP A 181 -15.34 5.55 -16.33
CA TRP A 181 -16.47 6.46 -16.25
C TRP A 181 -15.86 7.85 -16.42
N LEU A 182 -16.23 8.49 -17.50
CA LEU A 182 -16.14 9.94 -17.58
C LEU A 182 -16.67 10.46 -16.24
N PRO A 183 -15.92 11.29 -15.52
CA PRO A 183 -16.47 11.91 -14.34
C PRO A 183 -17.78 12.52 -14.80
N ILE A 184 -18.89 12.10 -14.23
CA ILE A 184 -20.08 12.91 -14.26
C ILE A 184 -19.58 14.21 -13.67
N LEU A 185 -19.38 15.18 -14.54
CA LEU A 185 -19.07 16.54 -14.19
C LEU A 185 -20.08 16.94 -13.13
N LYS A 186 -19.73 16.78 -11.86
CA LYS A 186 -20.35 17.56 -10.81
C LYS A 186 -19.99 18.99 -11.20
N ARG A 187 -20.88 19.63 -11.95
CA ARG A 187 -20.91 21.06 -12.05
C ARG A 187 -20.90 21.55 -10.61
N TYR A 188 -19.77 22.01 -10.16
CA TYR A 188 -19.74 22.98 -9.09
C TYR A 188 -20.57 24.16 -9.64
N ARG A 189 -21.79 24.25 -9.19
CA ARG A 189 -22.51 25.53 -9.21
C ARG A 189 -21.88 26.34 -8.09
N ASP A 190 -21.48 27.50 -8.48
CA ASP A 190 -20.95 28.61 -7.71
C ASP A 190 -21.72 28.83 -6.39
#